data_70e41bac1b66a23211be8a09b880434c
#
_entry.id   70e41bac1b66a23211be8a09b880434c
#
_cell.length_a   1.000
_cell.length_b   1.000
_cell.length_c   1.000
_cell.angle_alpha   90.00
_cell.angle_beta   90.00
_cell.angle_gamma   90.00
#
_symmetry.space_group_name_H-M   'P 1'
#
loop_
_entity.id
_entity.type
_entity.pdbx_description
1 polymer ?
#
loop_
_entity_poly.entity_id
_entity_poly.type
_entity_poly.pdbx_seq_one_letter_code
_entity_poly.pdbx_strand_id
1 'polypeptide(L)'
;MAAIGSAAGDEVMRVRAHYLQDCATCHGLTATGDGPMARALTTPPANLRRLSERFGNPLPEDQVARYIDGRVDIKAHGPRDMPIWGNRFYEESDGSEPQAKKQIAELVAYLQSIQTPIRQASLR
;
A
#
# COMPACT_ATOMS: atom_id res chain seq x y z
N MET A 1 27.39 -20.55 9.51
CA MET A 1 27.45 -19.12 9.09
C MET A 1 26.06 -18.52 9.10
N ALA A 2 25.90 -17.45 9.81
CA ALA A 2 24.60 -16.79 9.84
C ALA A 2 24.22 -16.28 8.46
N ALA A 3 22.94 -16.29 8.19
CA ALA A 3 22.44 -15.82 6.93
C ALA A 3 22.47 -14.28 6.91
N ILE A 4 23.50 -13.73 6.30
CA ILE A 4 23.72 -12.29 6.31
C ILE A 4 22.56 -11.51 5.70
N GLY A 5 21.91 -12.07 4.70
CA GLY A 5 20.78 -11.40 4.06
C GLY A 5 19.45 -11.58 4.76
N SER A 6 19.39 -12.37 5.85
CA SER A 6 18.10 -12.74 6.43
C SER A 6 17.35 -11.56 7.06
N ALA A 7 18.06 -10.56 7.61
CA ALA A 7 17.37 -9.41 8.20
C ALA A 7 16.56 -8.64 7.16
N ALA A 8 17.14 -8.38 5.98
CA ALA A 8 16.40 -7.71 4.89
C ALA A 8 15.29 -8.61 4.34
N GLY A 9 15.56 -9.92 4.20
CA GLY A 9 14.56 -10.86 3.76
C GLY A 9 13.41 -10.98 4.74
N ASP A 10 13.72 -11.00 6.04
CA ASP A 10 12.69 -11.06 7.07
C ASP A 10 11.84 -9.80 7.07
N GLU A 11 12.43 -8.64 6.85
CA GLU A 11 11.67 -7.40 6.77
C GLU A 11 10.71 -7.41 5.58
N VAL A 12 11.18 -7.82 4.42
CA VAL A 12 10.32 -7.92 3.23
C VAL A 12 9.17 -8.88 3.50
N MET A 13 9.43 -10.02 4.09
CA MET A 13 8.38 -10.99 4.40
C MET A 13 7.39 -10.45 5.42
N ARG A 14 7.87 -9.71 6.40
CA ARG A 14 7.02 -9.11 7.42
C ARG A 14 6.09 -8.06 6.80
N VAL A 15 6.63 -7.21 5.94
CA VAL A 15 5.84 -6.17 5.28
C VAL A 15 4.84 -6.81 4.32
N ARG A 16 5.25 -7.84 3.59
CA ARG A 16 4.32 -8.57 2.72
C ARG A 16 3.19 -9.21 3.52
N ALA A 17 3.51 -9.79 4.68
CA ALA A 17 2.49 -10.35 5.55
C ALA A 17 1.52 -9.27 6.03
N HIS A 18 2.02 -8.07 6.33
CA HIS A 18 1.19 -6.96 6.71
C HIS A 18 0.25 -6.56 5.55
N TYR A 19 0.78 -6.50 4.33
CA TYR A 19 -0.05 -6.24 3.16
C TYR A 19 -1.14 -7.31 3.01
N LEU A 20 -0.79 -8.58 3.16
CA LEU A 20 -1.75 -9.67 3.04
C LEU A 20 -2.85 -9.59 4.09
N GLN A 21 -2.50 -9.17 5.29
CA GLN A 21 -3.46 -9.06 6.38
C GLN A 21 -4.44 -7.89 6.19
N ASP A 22 -3.94 -6.73 5.80
CA ASP A 22 -4.75 -5.51 5.82
C ASP A 22 -5.21 -5.05 4.45
N CYS A 23 -4.50 -5.36 3.40
CA CYS A 23 -4.77 -4.78 2.08
C CYS A 23 -5.32 -5.79 1.08
N ALA A 24 -4.90 -7.03 1.17
CA ALA A 24 -5.25 -8.04 0.17
C ALA A 24 -6.73 -8.38 0.14
N THR A 25 -7.45 -8.15 1.24
CA THR A 25 -8.89 -8.43 1.28
C THR A 25 -9.62 -7.69 0.16
N CYS A 26 -9.19 -6.48 -0.15
CA CYS A 26 -9.77 -5.68 -1.23
C CYS A 26 -8.89 -5.69 -2.47
N HIS A 27 -7.58 -5.51 -2.31
CA HIS A 27 -6.67 -5.34 -3.44
C HIS A 27 -6.16 -6.66 -4.03
N GLY A 28 -6.34 -7.78 -3.34
CA GLY A 28 -5.98 -9.09 -3.85
C GLY A 28 -4.59 -9.54 -3.44
N LEU A 29 -4.36 -10.84 -3.54
CA LEU A 29 -3.07 -11.44 -3.18
C LEU A 29 -1.95 -10.94 -4.08
N THR A 30 -2.26 -10.65 -5.34
CA THR A 30 -1.30 -10.14 -6.31
C THR A 30 -1.43 -8.62 -6.51
N ALA A 31 -2.25 -7.95 -5.69
CA ALA A 31 -2.41 -6.50 -5.67
C ALA A 31 -2.99 -5.90 -6.96
N THR A 32 -3.78 -6.69 -7.69
CA THR A 32 -4.38 -6.22 -8.95
C THR A 32 -5.79 -5.67 -8.80
N GLY A 33 -6.33 -5.64 -7.57
CA GLY A 33 -7.66 -5.08 -7.32
C GLY A 33 -8.76 -6.12 -7.28
N ASP A 34 -8.42 -7.39 -7.17
CA ASP A 34 -9.36 -8.51 -7.26
C ASP A 34 -9.53 -9.26 -5.95
N GLY A 35 -9.42 -8.57 -4.83
CA GLY A 35 -9.62 -9.20 -3.53
C GLY A 35 -11.04 -9.67 -3.32
N PRO A 36 -11.25 -10.57 -2.34
CA PRO A 36 -12.58 -11.12 -2.10
C PRO A 36 -13.64 -10.07 -1.76
N MET A 37 -13.26 -8.95 -1.18
CA MET A 37 -14.20 -7.89 -0.85
C MET A 37 -14.43 -6.88 -1.98
N ALA A 38 -13.72 -7.02 -3.10
CA ALA A 38 -13.77 -6.01 -4.16
C ALA A 38 -15.19 -5.79 -4.69
N ARG A 39 -15.96 -6.85 -4.80
CA ARG A 39 -17.33 -6.76 -5.33
C ARG A 39 -18.29 -6.04 -4.40
N ALA A 40 -17.98 -5.97 -3.12
CA ALA A 40 -18.84 -5.33 -2.13
C ALA A 40 -18.60 -3.83 -2.04
N LEU A 41 -17.58 -3.31 -2.72
CA LEU A 41 -17.20 -1.91 -2.61
C LEU A 41 -17.91 -1.07 -3.66
N THR A 42 -18.23 0.16 -3.30
CA THR A 42 -18.85 1.12 -4.21
C THR A 42 -17.91 1.49 -5.34
N THR A 43 -16.62 1.64 -5.01
CA THR A 43 -15.58 1.94 -5.99
C THR A 43 -14.63 0.75 -6.07
N PRO A 44 -14.32 0.26 -7.28
CA PRO A 44 -13.39 -0.86 -7.41
C PRO A 44 -12.02 -0.50 -6.81
N PRO A 45 -11.39 -1.43 -6.10
CA PRO A 45 -10.04 -1.20 -5.59
C PRO A 45 -9.05 -1.00 -6.74
N ALA A 46 -8.08 -0.11 -6.53
CA ALA A 46 -7.07 0.14 -7.54
C ALA A 46 -6.19 -1.09 -7.79
N ASN A 47 -5.70 -1.20 -9.02
CA ASN A 47 -4.64 -2.14 -9.34
C ASN A 47 -3.33 -1.53 -8.85
N LEU A 48 -2.84 -2.03 -7.71
CA LEU A 48 -1.68 -1.44 -7.06
C LEU A 48 -0.38 -1.66 -7.81
N ARG A 49 -0.33 -2.64 -8.73
CA ARG A 49 0.86 -2.87 -9.55
C ARG A 49 1.03 -1.84 -10.65
N ARG A 50 0.00 -1.04 -10.91
CA ARG A 50 0.00 -0.06 -11.99
C ARG A 50 -0.06 1.37 -11.49
N LEU A 51 0.28 1.60 -10.23
CA LEU A 51 0.29 2.95 -9.69
C LEU A 51 1.29 3.86 -10.41
N SER A 52 2.39 3.28 -10.94
CA SER A 52 3.38 4.05 -11.69
C SER A 52 2.81 4.73 -12.92
N GLU A 53 1.79 4.13 -13.54
CA GLU A 53 1.15 4.74 -14.72
C GLU A 53 0.41 6.01 -14.35
N ARG A 54 -0.06 6.08 -13.12
CA ARG A 54 -0.83 7.24 -12.65
C ARG A 54 0.05 8.28 -11.96
N PHE A 55 1.00 7.83 -11.15
CA PHE A 55 1.78 8.71 -10.29
C PHE A 55 3.22 8.90 -10.73
N GLY A 56 3.72 8.05 -11.65
CA GLY A 56 5.11 8.12 -12.09
C GLY A 56 5.98 7.07 -11.41
N ASN A 57 7.18 6.91 -11.91
CA ASN A 57 8.16 5.96 -11.41
C ASN A 57 9.49 6.66 -11.19
N PRO A 58 10.03 6.67 -9.95
CA PRO A 58 9.49 6.00 -8.75
C PRO A 58 8.21 6.65 -8.26
N LEU A 59 7.44 5.89 -7.45
CA LEU A 59 6.22 6.42 -6.89
C LEU A 59 6.53 7.60 -5.96
N PRO A 60 5.68 8.65 -5.96
CA PRO A 60 5.84 9.76 -5.03
C PRO A 60 5.44 9.28 -3.62
N GLU A 61 6.45 9.01 -2.80
CA GLU A 61 6.23 8.36 -1.51
C GLU A 61 5.25 9.11 -0.62
N ASP A 62 5.40 10.43 -0.53
CA ASP A 62 4.54 11.24 0.33
C ASP A 62 3.09 11.20 -0.10
N GLN A 63 2.85 11.25 -1.39
CA GLN A 63 1.49 11.25 -1.93
C GLN A 63 0.81 9.91 -1.71
N VAL A 64 1.52 8.82 -1.98
CA VAL A 64 0.98 7.48 -1.77
C VAL A 64 0.77 7.23 -0.29
N ALA A 65 1.72 7.66 0.56
CA ALA A 65 1.60 7.51 1.99
C ALA A 65 0.38 8.23 2.54
N ARG A 66 0.12 9.45 2.08
CA ARG A 66 -1.06 10.20 2.51
C ARG A 66 -2.35 9.53 2.10
N TYR A 67 -2.36 8.92 0.93
CA TYR A 67 -3.56 8.23 0.48
C TYR A 67 -3.87 7.01 1.37
N ILE A 68 -2.85 6.23 1.71
CA ILE A 68 -3.02 5.09 2.61
C ILE A 68 -3.44 5.57 3.99
N ASP A 69 -2.75 6.59 4.50
CA ASP A 69 -3.00 7.16 5.83
C ASP A 69 -4.45 7.60 5.99
N GLY A 70 -4.92 8.43 5.08
CA GLY A 70 -6.32 8.86 5.02
C GLY A 70 -6.74 9.87 6.08
N ARG A 71 -5.88 10.21 7.04
CA ARG A 71 -6.30 11.08 8.15
C ARG A 71 -6.40 12.55 7.79
N VAL A 72 -5.71 12.98 6.72
CA VAL A 72 -5.63 14.39 6.37
C VAL A 72 -6.61 14.77 5.27
N ASP A 73 -6.51 14.18 4.10
CA ASP A 73 -7.23 14.64 2.92
C ASP A 73 -8.58 13.97 2.71
N ILE A 74 -9.13 13.38 3.75
CA ILE A 74 -10.32 12.55 3.63
C ILE A 74 -11.53 13.30 3.06
N LYS A 75 -11.71 14.56 3.45
CA LYS A 75 -12.84 15.35 2.98
C LYS A 75 -12.69 15.78 1.54
N ALA A 76 -11.47 16.03 1.10
CA ALA A 76 -11.21 16.49 -0.25
C ALA A 76 -11.49 15.41 -1.30
N HIS A 77 -11.36 14.15 -0.91
CA HIS A 77 -11.55 13.03 -1.83
C HIS A 77 -12.92 12.36 -1.68
N GLY A 78 -13.79 12.92 -0.84
CA GLY A 78 -15.12 12.38 -0.63
C GLY A 78 -15.11 11.06 0.15
N PRO A 79 -16.23 10.34 0.16
CA PRO A 79 -16.32 9.06 0.86
C PRO A 79 -15.35 8.06 0.25
N ARG A 80 -14.76 7.24 1.11
CA ARG A 80 -13.85 6.20 0.64
C ARG A 80 -14.22 4.87 1.31
N ASP A 81 -14.17 3.81 0.53
CA ASP A 81 -14.40 2.46 1.05
C ASP A 81 -13.15 1.91 1.74
N MET A 82 -11.98 2.41 1.36
CA MET A 82 -10.73 1.99 1.96
C MET A 82 -10.62 2.52 3.39
N PRO A 83 -10.24 1.69 4.36
CA PRO A 83 -10.09 2.15 5.73
C PRO A 83 -9.07 3.28 5.86
N ILE A 84 -9.22 4.06 6.93
CA ILE A 84 -8.26 5.12 7.26
C ILE A 84 -7.14 4.47 8.06
N TRP A 85 -6.16 3.94 7.34
CA TRP A 85 -5.12 3.13 7.96
C TRP A 85 -4.27 3.87 8.98
N GLY A 86 -4.11 5.18 8.80
CA GLY A 86 -3.37 5.98 9.77
C GLY A 86 -3.97 5.92 11.17
N ASN A 87 -5.31 5.98 11.26
CA ASN A 87 -5.98 5.82 12.54
C ASN A 87 -5.73 4.43 13.13
N ARG A 88 -5.86 3.41 12.30
CA ARG A 88 -5.73 2.04 12.76
C ARG A 88 -4.32 1.73 13.24
N PHE A 89 -3.33 2.15 12.47
CA PHE A 89 -1.93 1.90 12.87
C PHE A 89 -1.54 2.71 14.10
N TYR A 90 -2.09 3.90 14.24
CA TYR A 90 -1.89 4.71 15.44
C TYR A 90 -2.45 3.98 16.68
N GLU A 91 -3.67 3.48 16.59
CA GLU A 91 -4.29 2.75 17.69
C GLU A 91 -3.56 1.46 18.00
N GLU A 92 -3.20 0.70 16.97
CA GLU A 92 -2.52 -0.58 17.15
C GLU A 92 -1.13 -0.43 17.76
N SER A 93 -0.53 0.74 17.63
CA SER A 93 0.79 1.04 18.20
C SER A 93 0.71 1.80 19.52
N ASP A 94 -0.45 1.74 20.18
CA ASP A 94 -0.69 2.42 21.45
C ASP A 94 -0.45 3.93 21.37
N GLY A 95 -0.85 4.53 20.27
CA GLY A 95 -0.75 5.96 20.08
C GLY A 95 0.63 6.45 19.65
N SER A 96 1.40 5.60 18.98
CA SER A 96 2.71 6.01 18.49
C SER A 96 2.61 6.51 17.04
N GLU A 97 2.67 7.83 16.88
CA GLU A 97 2.67 8.42 15.55
C GLU A 97 3.89 8.00 14.73
N PRO A 98 5.12 7.98 15.30
CA PRO A 98 6.27 7.49 14.52
C PRO A 98 6.09 6.06 14.03
N GLN A 99 5.51 5.20 14.84
CA GLN A 99 5.30 3.80 14.45
C GLN A 99 4.25 3.70 13.35
N ALA A 100 3.16 4.45 13.46
CA ALA A 100 2.14 4.46 12.41
C ALA A 100 2.72 4.93 11.08
N LYS A 101 3.52 6.00 11.09
CA LYS A 101 4.14 6.50 9.87
C LYS A 101 5.16 5.52 9.31
N LYS A 102 5.89 4.83 10.16
CA LYS A 102 6.83 3.81 9.72
C LYS A 102 6.13 2.67 8.99
N GLN A 103 5.03 2.20 9.54
CA GLN A 103 4.26 1.13 8.91
C GLN A 103 3.73 1.53 7.54
N ILE A 104 3.25 2.77 7.43
CA ILE A 104 2.77 3.28 6.14
C ILE A 104 3.93 3.37 5.15
N ALA A 105 5.08 3.90 5.58
CA ALA A 105 6.25 4.01 4.70
C ALA A 105 6.72 2.64 4.22
N GLU A 106 6.67 1.64 5.08
CA GLU A 106 7.04 0.27 4.70
C GLU A 106 6.09 -0.28 3.64
N LEU A 107 4.80 0.00 3.76
CA LEU A 107 3.82 -0.41 2.76
C LEU A 107 4.06 0.30 1.43
N VAL A 108 4.38 1.58 1.46
CA VAL A 108 4.71 2.32 0.23
C VAL A 108 5.93 1.70 -0.45
N ALA A 109 6.98 1.36 0.31
CA ALA A 109 8.15 0.71 -0.24
C ALA A 109 7.81 -0.65 -0.85
N TYR A 110 6.93 -1.40 -0.20
CA TYR A 110 6.45 -2.66 -0.75
C TYR A 110 5.74 -2.44 -2.09
N LEU A 111 4.84 -1.46 -2.15
CA LEU A 111 4.12 -1.15 -3.38
C LEU A 111 5.08 -0.74 -4.48
N GLN A 112 6.11 0.05 -4.16
CA GLN A 112 7.13 0.40 -5.13
C GLN A 112 7.80 -0.84 -5.70
N SER A 113 8.07 -1.83 -4.87
CA SER A 113 8.78 -3.03 -5.28
C SER A 113 7.97 -3.93 -6.22
N ILE A 114 6.65 -3.81 -6.21
CA ILE A 114 5.79 -4.67 -7.03
C ILE A 114 5.25 -3.97 -8.28
N GLN A 115 5.70 -2.76 -8.58
CA GLN A 115 5.21 -2.06 -9.76
C GLN A 115 5.54 -2.78 -11.03
N THR A 116 4.56 -2.89 -11.92
CA THR A 116 4.78 -3.39 -13.27
C THR A 116 5.49 -2.31 -14.08
N PRO A 117 6.58 -2.63 -14.77
CA PRO A 117 7.29 -1.63 -15.57
C PRO A 117 6.39 -1.00 -16.62
N ILE A 118 6.56 0.31 -16.84
CA ILE A 118 5.85 1.00 -17.89
C ILE A 118 6.46 0.55 -19.22
N ARG A 119 5.61 0.08 -20.12
CA ARG A 119 6.08 -0.49 -21.38
C ARG A 119 6.26 0.61 -22.42
N GLN A 120 7.43 0.62 -23.05
CA GLN A 120 7.73 1.58 -24.13
C GLN A 120 6.75 1.44 -25.28
N ALA A 121 6.38 0.23 -25.60
CA ALA A 121 5.44 -0.03 -26.70
C ALA A 121 4.10 0.67 -26.51
N SER A 122 3.70 0.94 -25.30
CA SER A 122 2.44 1.61 -25.02
C SER A 122 2.47 3.09 -25.43
N LEU A 123 3.63 3.61 -25.76
CA LEU A 123 3.78 5.00 -26.19
C LEU A 123 3.50 5.22 -27.66
N ARG A 124 3.25 4.18 -28.41
CA ARG A 124 2.96 4.30 -29.84
C ARG A 124 1.54 4.76 -30.10
#